data_a4881c7c2e3c5296d330adf131458ae8
#
_entry.id   a4881c7c2e3c5296d330adf131458ae8
#
_cell.length_a   1.000
_cell.length_b   1.000
_cell.length_c   1.000
_cell.angle_alpha   90.00
_cell.angle_beta   90.00
_cell.angle_gamma   90.00
#
_symmetry.space_group_name_H-M   'P 1'
#
loop_
_entity.id
_entity.type
_entity.pdbx_description
1 polymer ?
#
loop_
_entity_poly.entity_id
_entity_poly.type
_entity_poly.pdbx_seq_one_letter_code
_entity_poly.pdbx_strand_id
1 'polypeptide(L)'
;MSGKVTFDGAPERGTINFSVGQPSADLLPLALLGGAGTRFFEDAEPLELNYGQRQGDARFRAALAAFLGESSGAPVDPDSLMLTGGISQALDFVCGRFARPGDLVVVEEPSYPYSFQIFRDHGLEVVGVPVDGAGMDVAALERLLATRKPRLVYVIPAFHNPTGQVMGRARRERLVALSREHGFVIVADEVYQFLHH
;
A
#
# COMPACT_ATOMS: atom_id res chain seq x y z
N MET A 1 2.86 26.37 24.73
CA MET A 1 1.45 25.97 24.56
C MET A 1 1.47 24.57 23.94
N SER A 2 1.19 23.54 24.76
CA SER A 2 1.12 22.14 24.29
C SER A 2 -0.25 21.96 23.63
N GLY A 3 -0.33 22.18 22.31
CA GLY A 3 -1.51 21.79 21.56
C GLY A 3 -1.57 20.27 21.49
N LYS A 4 -2.49 19.65 22.23
CA LYS A 4 -2.86 18.27 21.99
C LYS A 4 -3.38 18.18 20.56
N VAL A 5 -2.69 17.41 19.72
CA VAL A 5 -3.25 16.98 18.45
C VAL A 5 -4.43 16.08 18.78
N THR A 6 -5.63 16.64 18.72
CA THR A 6 -6.86 15.85 18.77
C THR A 6 -7.05 15.30 17.36
N PHE A 7 -6.90 13.99 17.19
CA PHE A 7 -7.48 13.34 16.04
C PHE A 7 -8.98 13.54 16.09
N ASP A 8 -9.58 14.11 15.06
CA ASP A 8 -11.03 14.25 14.95
C ASP A 8 -11.67 12.88 15.17
N GLY A 9 -12.48 12.78 16.23
CA GLY A 9 -13.28 11.60 16.50
C GLY A 9 -12.89 10.74 17.70
N ALA A 10 -12.30 11.31 18.77
CA ALA A 10 -12.29 10.56 20.03
C ALA A 10 -13.75 10.24 20.43
N PRO A 11 -14.12 8.95 20.49
CA PRO A 11 -15.51 8.58 20.77
C PRO A 11 -15.92 9.03 22.17
N GLU A 12 -17.19 9.43 22.32
CA GLU A 12 -17.78 9.67 23.64
C GLU A 12 -17.64 8.40 24.50
N ARG A 13 -17.49 8.56 25.82
CA ARG A 13 -17.37 7.44 26.76
C ARG A 13 -18.53 6.46 26.57
N GLY A 14 -18.22 5.21 26.29
CA GLY A 14 -19.19 4.11 26.08
C GLY A 14 -19.61 3.90 24.63
N THR A 15 -19.10 4.68 23.69
CA THR A 15 -19.33 4.46 22.25
C THR A 15 -18.31 3.45 21.70
N ILE A 16 -18.79 2.43 20.99
CA ILE A 16 -17.94 1.55 20.20
C ILE A 16 -17.75 2.21 18.82
N ASN A 17 -16.53 2.66 18.54
CA ASN A 17 -16.22 3.40 17.32
C ASN A 17 -15.66 2.43 16.24
N PHE A 18 -16.37 2.30 15.12
CA PHE A 18 -15.95 1.57 13.93
C PHE A 18 -15.56 2.48 12.75
N SER A 19 -15.45 3.78 12.96
CA SER A 19 -15.22 4.75 11.87
C SER A 19 -13.79 4.76 11.36
N VAL A 20 -12.81 4.43 12.19
CA VAL A 20 -11.39 4.45 11.82
C VAL A 20 -10.73 3.13 12.23
N GLY A 21 -10.15 2.44 11.26
CA GLY A 21 -9.35 1.24 11.50
C GLY A 21 -7.95 1.61 12.01
N GLN A 22 -7.79 1.69 13.32
CA GLN A 22 -6.50 1.93 13.97
C GLN A 22 -6.18 0.81 14.95
N PRO A 23 -4.89 0.43 15.10
CA PRO A 23 -4.47 -0.46 16.17
C PRO A 23 -4.85 0.11 17.54
N SER A 24 -5.19 -0.75 18.50
CA SER A 24 -5.40 -0.34 19.88
C SER A 24 -4.13 0.30 20.44
N ALA A 25 -4.26 1.38 21.20
CA ALA A 25 -3.11 2.16 21.70
C ALA A 25 -2.16 1.34 22.59
N ASP A 26 -2.69 0.33 23.30
CA ASP A 26 -1.93 -0.60 24.13
C ASP A 26 -1.10 -1.62 23.32
N LEU A 27 -1.43 -1.81 22.04
CA LEU A 27 -0.67 -2.67 21.13
C LEU A 27 0.45 -1.93 20.39
N LEU A 28 0.53 -0.60 20.51
CA LEU A 28 1.57 0.18 19.85
C LEU A 28 2.93 -0.05 20.53
N PRO A 29 3.99 -0.40 19.78
CA PRO A 29 5.25 -0.87 20.33
C PRO A 29 6.18 0.26 20.80
N LEU A 30 5.70 1.19 21.64
CA LEU A 30 6.44 2.38 22.07
C LEU A 30 7.75 2.05 22.76
N ALA A 31 7.74 1.05 23.67
CA ALA A 31 8.97 0.65 24.39
C ALA A 31 10.03 0.06 23.45
N LEU A 32 9.58 -0.74 22.47
CA LEU A 32 10.47 -1.33 21.45
C LEU A 32 11.10 -0.24 20.58
N LEU A 33 10.28 0.71 20.10
CA LEU A 33 10.75 1.82 19.26
C LEU A 33 11.68 2.76 20.05
N GLY A 34 11.34 3.06 21.32
CA GLY A 34 12.19 3.85 22.19
C GLY A 34 13.56 3.21 22.41
N GLY A 35 13.61 1.90 22.70
CA GLY A 35 14.86 1.17 22.84
C GLY A 35 15.66 1.07 21.53
N ALA A 36 15.00 0.92 20.39
CA ALA A 36 15.66 0.93 19.09
C ALA A 36 16.26 2.31 18.77
N GLY A 37 15.53 3.38 19.05
CA GLY A 37 16.01 4.76 18.87
C GLY A 37 17.22 5.07 19.76
N THR A 38 17.18 4.66 21.03
CA THR A 38 18.32 4.83 21.95
C THR A 38 19.57 4.16 21.39
N ARG A 39 19.50 2.88 21.02
CA ARG A 39 20.63 2.15 20.43
C ARG A 39 21.16 2.80 19.15
N PHE A 40 20.24 3.27 18.29
CA PHE A 40 20.66 3.96 17.08
C PHE A 40 21.51 5.20 17.39
N PHE A 41 21.06 6.05 18.31
CA PHE A 41 21.78 7.30 18.64
C PHE A 41 23.05 7.08 19.49
N GLU A 42 23.18 5.96 20.18
CA GLU A 42 24.43 5.57 20.87
C GLU A 42 25.56 5.24 19.88
N ASP A 43 25.22 4.64 18.74
CA ASP A 43 26.19 4.15 17.75
C ASP A 43 26.25 5.02 16.47
N ALA A 44 25.34 5.98 16.30
CA ALA A 44 25.22 6.76 15.06
C ALA A 44 26.39 7.74 14.88
N GLU A 45 26.96 7.74 13.68
CA GLU A 45 27.89 8.77 13.27
C GLU A 45 27.12 10.06 12.89
N PRO A 46 27.67 11.27 13.19
CA PRO A 46 27.00 12.53 12.88
C PRO A 46 26.55 12.69 11.41
N LEU A 47 27.29 12.09 10.47
CA LEU A 47 26.94 12.10 9.06
C LEU A 47 25.69 11.30 8.72
N GLU A 48 25.26 10.37 9.55
CA GLU A 48 24.03 9.60 9.36
C GLU A 48 22.77 10.47 9.53
N LEU A 49 22.89 11.61 10.20
CA LEU A 49 21.83 12.60 10.34
C LEU A 49 21.79 13.64 9.19
N ASN A 50 22.67 13.48 8.20
CA ASN A 50 22.73 14.35 7.03
C ASN A 50 21.79 13.83 5.91
N TYR A 51 22.00 14.29 4.67
CA TYR A 51 21.20 13.85 3.52
C TYR A 51 21.30 12.32 3.32
N GLY A 52 20.15 11.66 3.33
CA GLY A 52 20.05 10.20 3.13
C GLY A 52 20.09 9.81 1.64
N GLN A 53 20.07 8.51 1.40
CA GLN A 53 19.96 7.93 0.06
C GLN A 53 18.56 8.13 -0.50
N ARG A 54 18.44 8.28 -1.82
CA ARG A 54 17.16 8.51 -2.52
C ARG A 54 16.11 7.43 -2.28
N GLN A 55 16.54 6.18 -2.13
CA GLN A 55 15.68 5.02 -1.87
C GLN A 55 15.44 4.78 -0.37
N GLY A 56 16.06 5.56 0.51
CA GLY A 56 16.05 5.35 1.95
C GLY A 56 17.29 4.60 2.44
N ASP A 57 17.41 4.46 3.75
CA ASP A 57 18.57 3.87 4.41
C ASP A 57 18.86 2.44 3.92
N ALA A 58 20.09 2.16 3.50
CA ALA A 58 20.50 0.88 2.93
C ALA A 58 20.43 -0.27 3.92
N ARG A 59 20.75 -0.02 5.21
CA ARG A 59 20.70 -1.04 6.27
C ARG A 59 19.25 -1.45 6.53
N PHE A 60 18.35 -0.46 6.57
CA PHE A 60 16.93 -0.73 6.72
C PHE A 60 16.37 -1.49 5.51
N ARG A 61 16.73 -1.11 4.28
CA ARG A 61 16.30 -1.83 3.07
C ARG A 61 16.81 -3.27 3.05
N ALA A 62 18.05 -3.51 3.50
CA ALA A 62 18.59 -4.86 3.60
C ALA A 62 17.82 -5.71 4.64
N ALA A 63 17.55 -5.15 5.83
CA ALA A 63 16.76 -5.83 6.85
C ALA A 63 15.32 -6.11 6.39
N LEU A 64 14.70 -5.16 5.70
CA LEU A 64 13.37 -5.31 5.13
C LEU A 64 13.35 -6.37 4.02
N ALA A 65 14.37 -6.41 3.16
CA ALA A 65 14.49 -7.43 2.12
C ALA A 65 14.60 -8.84 2.70
N ALA A 66 15.38 -9.00 3.79
CA ALA A 66 15.48 -10.27 4.49
C ALA A 66 14.12 -10.71 5.08
N PHE A 67 13.43 -9.81 5.78
CA PHE A 67 12.10 -10.06 6.33
C PHE A 67 11.08 -10.44 5.25
N LEU A 68 11.04 -9.70 4.15
CA LEU A 68 10.14 -9.98 3.02
C LEU A 68 10.49 -11.31 2.34
N GLY A 69 11.78 -11.61 2.21
CA GLY A 69 12.25 -12.87 1.63
C GLY A 69 11.84 -14.09 2.45
N GLU A 70 11.98 -14.02 3.77
CA GLU A 70 11.52 -15.06 4.70
C GLU A 70 9.99 -15.23 4.62
N SER A 71 9.25 -14.13 4.59
CA SER A 71 7.79 -14.15 4.57
C SER A 71 7.21 -14.65 3.23
N SER A 72 7.84 -14.35 2.11
CA SER A 72 7.37 -14.72 0.77
C SER A 72 7.92 -16.05 0.27
N GLY A 73 8.98 -16.58 0.90
CA GLY A 73 9.71 -17.76 0.43
C GLY A 73 10.53 -17.53 -0.84
N ALA A 74 10.76 -16.27 -1.23
CA ALA A 74 11.55 -15.88 -2.40
C ALA A 74 12.50 -14.73 -2.05
N PRO A 75 13.75 -14.73 -2.58
CA PRO A 75 14.71 -13.66 -2.30
C PRO A 75 14.19 -12.31 -2.80
N VAL A 76 14.39 -11.28 -1.99
CA VAL A 76 14.08 -9.89 -2.33
C VAL A 76 15.39 -9.11 -2.44
N ASP A 77 15.57 -8.42 -3.57
CA ASP A 77 16.73 -7.53 -3.75
C ASP A 77 16.49 -6.22 -2.99
N PRO A 78 17.34 -5.85 -2.01
CA PRO A 78 17.22 -4.59 -1.29
C PRO A 78 17.30 -3.35 -2.21
N ASP A 79 17.92 -3.45 -3.39
CA ASP A 79 17.98 -2.36 -4.36
C ASP A 79 16.69 -2.20 -5.17
N SER A 80 15.78 -3.17 -5.10
CA SER A 80 14.41 -3.03 -5.63
C SER A 80 13.46 -2.31 -4.66
N LEU A 81 13.88 -2.04 -3.43
CA LEU A 81 13.06 -1.41 -2.40
C LEU A 81 13.27 0.11 -2.37
N MET A 82 12.17 0.83 -2.16
CA MET A 82 12.15 2.26 -1.91
C MET A 82 11.29 2.57 -0.70
N LEU A 83 11.84 3.34 0.24
CA LEU A 83 11.12 3.78 1.44
C LEU A 83 10.34 5.05 1.13
N THR A 84 9.11 5.12 1.64
CA THR A 84 8.22 6.26 1.46
C THR A 84 7.58 6.66 2.79
N GLY A 85 7.07 7.87 2.87
CA GLY A 85 6.28 8.38 4.00
C GLY A 85 4.85 7.84 4.00
N GLY A 86 4.72 6.51 3.91
CA GLY A 86 3.45 5.79 3.87
C GLY A 86 2.94 5.51 2.46
N ILE A 87 1.84 4.72 2.39
CA ILE A 87 1.29 4.21 1.14
C ILE A 87 0.78 5.33 0.20
N SER A 88 0.28 6.44 0.77
CA SER A 88 -0.21 7.57 -0.05
C SER A 88 0.92 8.21 -0.86
N GLN A 89 2.10 8.39 -0.27
CA GLN A 89 3.27 8.89 -1.01
C GLN A 89 3.77 7.87 -2.04
N ALA A 90 3.75 6.58 -1.70
CA ALA A 90 4.11 5.53 -2.65
C ALA A 90 3.18 5.55 -3.87
N LEU A 91 1.88 5.68 -3.65
CA LEU A 91 0.89 5.73 -4.71
C LEU A 91 1.03 6.99 -5.57
N ASP A 92 1.30 8.14 -4.95
CA ASP A 92 1.61 9.39 -5.64
C ASP A 92 2.84 9.23 -6.57
N PHE A 93 3.93 8.63 -6.08
CA PHE A 93 5.11 8.35 -6.90
C PHE A 93 4.82 7.38 -8.05
N VAL A 94 4.02 6.34 -7.80
CA VAL A 94 3.61 5.39 -8.86
C VAL A 94 2.82 6.11 -9.95
N CYS A 95 1.84 6.93 -9.58
CA CYS A 95 1.07 7.71 -10.54
C CYS A 95 1.98 8.65 -11.36
N GLY A 96 2.81 9.44 -10.69
CA GLY A 96 3.72 10.38 -11.36
C GLY A 96 4.77 9.71 -12.25
N ARG A 97 5.17 8.45 -11.94
CA ARG A 97 6.19 7.73 -12.70
C ARG A 97 5.63 6.92 -13.87
N PHE A 98 4.45 6.33 -13.71
CA PHE A 98 3.92 5.33 -14.64
C PHE A 98 2.71 5.82 -15.42
N ALA A 99 2.06 6.92 -15.04
CA ALA A 99 0.88 7.44 -15.71
C ALA A 99 1.03 8.91 -16.11
N ARG A 100 0.12 9.38 -16.94
CA ARG A 100 -0.01 10.77 -17.40
C ARG A 100 -1.46 11.22 -17.24
N PRO A 101 -1.74 12.52 -17.14
CA PRO A 101 -3.11 13.03 -17.17
C PRO A 101 -3.88 12.49 -18.37
N GLY A 102 -5.10 11.99 -18.11
CA GLY A 102 -5.96 11.33 -19.11
C GLY A 102 -5.74 9.82 -19.24
N ASP A 103 -4.70 9.24 -18.65
CA ASP A 103 -4.54 7.78 -18.61
C ASP A 103 -5.62 7.15 -17.70
N LEU A 104 -6.01 5.91 -18.05
CA LEU A 104 -6.99 5.13 -17.30
C LEU A 104 -6.30 4.36 -16.17
N VAL A 105 -6.83 4.49 -14.96
CA VAL A 105 -6.60 3.56 -13.85
C VAL A 105 -7.86 2.74 -13.57
N VAL A 106 -7.69 1.43 -13.52
CA VAL A 106 -8.76 0.52 -13.06
C VAL A 106 -8.56 0.24 -11.59
N VAL A 107 -9.64 0.28 -10.83
CA VAL A 107 -9.66 0.03 -9.39
C VAL A 107 -10.72 -1.01 -9.04
N GLU A 108 -10.62 -1.61 -7.88
CA GLU A 108 -11.70 -2.42 -7.29
C GLU A 108 -12.88 -1.51 -6.90
N GLU A 109 -14.10 -2.01 -7.00
CA GLU A 109 -15.31 -1.30 -6.58
C GLU A 109 -16.15 -2.18 -5.66
N PRO A 110 -16.22 -1.85 -4.35
CA PRO A 110 -15.60 -0.71 -3.68
C PRO A 110 -14.08 -0.84 -3.52
N SER A 111 -13.38 0.26 -3.17
CA SER A 111 -11.95 0.28 -2.88
C SER A 111 -11.60 1.32 -1.81
N TYR A 112 -10.31 1.44 -1.47
CA TYR A 112 -9.81 2.39 -0.50
C TYR A 112 -10.07 3.84 -0.94
N PRO A 113 -10.87 4.63 -0.18
CA PRO A 113 -11.41 5.90 -0.69
C PRO A 113 -10.35 6.98 -0.94
N TYR A 114 -9.26 7.00 -0.18
CA TYR A 114 -8.21 8.02 -0.35
C TYR A 114 -7.37 7.82 -1.61
N SER A 115 -7.31 6.61 -2.15
CA SER A 115 -6.62 6.36 -3.43
C SER A 115 -7.28 7.10 -4.59
N PHE A 116 -8.60 7.25 -4.57
CA PHE A 116 -9.34 7.97 -5.61
C PHE A 116 -8.96 9.45 -5.71
N GLN A 117 -8.64 10.09 -4.56
CA GLN A 117 -8.19 11.47 -4.58
C GLN A 117 -6.83 11.58 -5.26
N ILE A 118 -5.90 10.70 -4.92
CA ILE A 118 -4.55 10.67 -5.53
C ILE A 118 -4.65 10.49 -7.05
N PHE A 119 -5.48 9.55 -7.53
CA PHE A 119 -5.67 9.34 -8.96
C PHE A 119 -6.23 10.59 -9.66
N ARG A 120 -7.21 11.26 -9.04
CA ARG A 120 -7.78 12.51 -9.56
C ARG A 120 -6.79 13.66 -9.58
N ASP A 121 -5.94 13.78 -8.55
CA ASP A 121 -4.91 14.83 -8.48
C ASP A 121 -3.86 14.68 -9.59
N HIS A 122 -3.61 13.45 -10.04
CA HIS A 122 -2.81 13.15 -11.24
C HIS A 122 -3.59 13.24 -12.56
N GLY A 123 -4.86 13.63 -12.53
CA GLY A 123 -5.71 13.77 -13.73
C GLY A 123 -6.04 12.43 -14.40
N LEU A 124 -6.01 11.31 -13.65
CA LEU A 124 -6.32 10.00 -14.20
C LEU A 124 -7.84 9.78 -14.29
N GLU A 125 -8.25 9.08 -15.34
CA GLU A 125 -9.61 8.53 -15.44
C GLU A 125 -9.71 7.29 -14.55
N VAL A 126 -10.70 7.22 -13.66
CA VAL A 126 -10.89 6.10 -12.74
C VAL A 126 -12.09 5.28 -13.16
N VAL A 127 -11.89 3.96 -13.34
CA VAL A 127 -12.97 3.01 -13.64
C VAL A 127 -12.95 1.86 -12.66
N GLY A 128 -14.12 1.58 -12.04
CA GLY A 128 -14.29 0.48 -11.09
C GLY A 128 -14.54 -0.86 -11.78
N VAL A 129 -14.00 -1.92 -11.17
CA VAL A 129 -14.30 -3.33 -11.48
C VAL A 129 -14.87 -3.97 -10.22
N PRO A 130 -16.02 -4.69 -10.30
CA PRO A 130 -16.65 -5.26 -9.13
C PRO A 130 -15.74 -6.19 -8.32
N VAL A 131 -15.98 -6.23 -7.01
CA VAL A 131 -15.38 -7.18 -6.06
C VAL A 131 -16.45 -8.18 -5.64
N ASP A 132 -16.12 -9.46 -5.60
CA ASP A 132 -16.95 -10.51 -5.02
C ASP A 132 -16.27 -11.18 -3.82
N GLY A 133 -16.82 -12.28 -3.31
CA GLY A 133 -16.27 -13.01 -2.16
C GLY A 133 -14.85 -13.55 -2.34
N ALA A 134 -14.26 -13.47 -3.53
CA ALA A 134 -12.90 -13.91 -3.85
C ALA A 134 -12.00 -12.78 -4.35
N GLY A 135 -12.35 -11.51 -4.10
CA GLY A 135 -11.62 -10.31 -4.54
C GLY A 135 -12.10 -9.76 -5.88
N MET A 136 -11.26 -9.01 -6.59
CA MET A 136 -11.61 -8.43 -7.90
C MET A 136 -12.21 -9.47 -8.86
N ASP A 137 -13.31 -9.13 -9.52
CA ASP A 137 -13.84 -9.91 -10.65
C ASP A 137 -12.93 -9.76 -11.88
N VAL A 138 -11.98 -10.68 -12.01
CA VAL A 138 -11.01 -10.68 -13.12
C VAL A 138 -11.70 -10.87 -14.47
N ALA A 139 -12.84 -11.56 -14.54
CA ALA A 139 -13.60 -11.70 -15.78
C ALA A 139 -14.24 -10.37 -16.20
N ALA A 140 -14.67 -9.55 -15.24
CA ALA A 140 -15.13 -8.18 -15.53
C ALA A 140 -13.97 -7.30 -16.02
N LEU A 141 -12.79 -7.44 -15.45
CA LEU A 141 -11.57 -6.78 -15.94
C LEU A 141 -11.27 -7.20 -17.39
N GLU A 142 -11.33 -8.48 -17.72
CA GLU A 142 -11.13 -8.97 -19.09
C GLU A 142 -12.11 -8.36 -20.09
N ARG A 143 -13.38 -8.28 -19.73
CA ARG A 143 -14.39 -7.61 -20.57
C ARG A 143 -14.06 -6.12 -20.78
N LEU A 144 -13.59 -5.43 -19.77
CA LEU A 144 -13.17 -4.04 -19.87
C LEU A 144 -11.95 -3.89 -20.78
N LEU A 145 -10.96 -4.78 -20.66
CA LEU A 145 -9.74 -4.77 -21.46
C LEU A 145 -9.99 -4.99 -22.96
N ALA A 146 -11.11 -5.59 -23.35
CA ALA A 146 -11.50 -5.75 -24.75
C ALA A 146 -11.72 -4.39 -25.45
N THR A 147 -12.08 -3.34 -24.72
CA THR A 147 -12.42 -2.01 -25.28
C THR A 147 -11.61 -0.87 -24.67
N ARG A 148 -10.95 -1.09 -23.55
CA ARG A 148 -10.23 -0.05 -22.80
C ARG A 148 -8.79 -0.51 -22.52
N LYS A 149 -7.88 0.44 -22.46
CA LYS A 149 -6.45 0.18 -22.20
C LYS A 149 -6.01 0.94 -20.92
N PRO A 150 -6.14 0.33 -19.74
CA PRO A 150 -5.65 0.96 -18.53
C PRO A 150 -4.14 1.08 -18.54
N ARG A 151 -3.63 2.14 -17.93
CA ARG A 151 -2.22 2.31 -17.63
C ARG A 151 -1.84 1.63 -16.32
N LEU A 152 -2.75 1.73 -15.34
CA LEU A 152 -2.60 1.15 -14.01
C LEU A 152 -3.82 0.29 -13.67
N VAL A 153 -3.60 -0.79 -12.93
CA VAL A 153 -4.64 -1.55 -12.24
C VAL A 153 -4.26 -1.59 -10.76
N TYR A 154 -5.02 -0.88 -9.93
CA TYR A 154 -4.82 -0.82 -8.49
C TYR A 154 -5.69 -1.86 -7.80
N VAL A 155 -5.08 -2.69 -6.97
CA VAL A 155 -5.74 -3.78 -6.23
C VAL A 155 -5.26 -3.87 -4.79
N ILE A 156 -6.14 -4.32 -3.88
CA ILE A 156 -5.82 -4.65 -2.49
C ILE A 156 -6.01 -6.16 -2.32
N PRO A 157 -5.00 -6.98 -2.66
CA PRO A 157 -5.20 -8.42 -2.82
C PRO A 157 -5.26 -9.20 -1.51
N ALA A 158 -4.89 -8.58 -0.38
CA ALA A 158 -4.90 -9.20 0.94
C ALA A 158 -5.71 -8.35 1.92
N PHE A 159 -6.75 -8.97 2.54
CA PHE A 159 -7.64 -8.30 3.50
C PHE A 159 -8.18 -6.97 2.98
N HIS A 160 -8.77 -7.03 1.81
CA HIS A 160 -9.25 -5.90 1.02
C HIS A 160 -10.03 -4.85 1.84
N ASN A 161 -9.64 -3.60 1.73
CA ASN A 161 -10.36 -2.49 2.33
C ASN A 161 -11.34 -1.88 1.31
N PRO A 162 -12.71 -1.95 1.52
CA PRO A 162 -13.36 -2.22 2.81
C PRO A 162 -13.95 -3.62 3.00
N THR A 163 -13.80 -4.57 2.07
CA THR A 163 -14.60 -5.80 2.07
C THR A 163 -14.01 -6.96 2.88
N GLY A 164 -12.73 -6.88 3.29
CA GLY A 164 -12.03 -7.94 4.03
C GLY A 164 -11.65 -9.16 3.19
N GLN A 165 -11.92 -9.17 1.89
CA GLN A 165 -11.68 -10.30 1.00
C GLN A 165 -10.19 -10.54 0.76
N VAL A 166 -9.83 -11.78 0.43
CA VAL A 166 -8.49 -12.15 0.00
C VAL A 166 -8.56 -12.70 -1.43
N MET A 167 -7.82 -12.08 -2.34
CA MET A 167 -7.77 -12.53 -3.73
C MET A 167 -7.06 -13.87 -3.83
N GLY A 168 -7.77 -14.88 -4.31
CA GLY A 168 -7.25 -16.23 -4.48
C GLY A 168 -6.12 -16.31 -5.52
N ARG A 169 -5.25 -17.31 -5.37
CA ARG A 169 -4.06 -17.50 -6.21
C ARG A 169 -4.38 -17.50 -7.72
N ALA A 170 -5.41 -18.21 -8.14
CA ALA A 170 -5.78 -18.28 -9.56
C ALA A 170 -6.12 -16.90 -10.15
N ARG A 171 -6.81 -16.04 -9.38
CA ARG A 171 -7.11 -14.67 -9.81
C ARG A 171 -5.86 -13.79 -9.87
N ARG A 172 -4.94 -13.94 -8.90
CA ARG A 172 -3.64 -13.23 -8.92
C ARG A 172 -2.81 -13.63 -10.13
N GLU A 173 -2.72 -14.92 -10.43
CA GLU A 173 -2.01 -15.44 -11.60
C GLU A 173 -2.63 -14.94 -12.91
N ARG A 174 -3.97 -14.93 -13.00
CA ARG A 174 -4.67 -14.40 -14.18
C ARG A 174 -4.47 -12.90 -14.34
N LEU A 175 -4.53 -12.12 -13.26
CA LEU A 175 -4.25 -10.68 -13.28
C LEU A 175 -2.83 -10.38 -13.80
N VAL A 176 -1.83 -11.14 -13.33
CA VAL A 176 -0.45 -11.02 -13.83
C VAL A 176 -0.34 -11.38 -15.31
N ALA A 177 -1.06 -12.42 -15.76
CA ALA A 177 -1.09 -12.79 -17.19
C ALA A 177 -1.69 -11.65 -18.03
N LEU A 178 -2.82 -11.07 -17.60
CA LEU A 178 -3.47 -9.94 -18.26
C LEU A 178 -2.57 -8.69 -18.31
N SER A 179 -1.85 -8.42 -17.22
CA SER A 179 -0.88 -7.31 -17.18
C SER A 179 0.20 -7.47 -18.28
N ARG A 180 0.71 -8.68 -18.45
CA ARG A 180 1.71 -8.97 -19.49
C ARG A 180 1.13 -8.90 -20.91
N GLU A 181 -0.10 -9.36 -21.09
CA GLU A 181 -0.81 -9.38 -22.37
C GLU A 181 -1.19 -7.96 -22.83
N HIS A 182 -1.70 -7.12 -21.93
CA HIS A 182 -2.23 -5.78 -22.23
C HIS A 182 -1.27 -4.64 -21.89
N GLY A 183 -0.17 -4.90 -21.17
CA GLY A 183 0.89 -3.91 -20.90
C GLY A 183 0.57 -2.89 -19.82
N PHE A 184 -0.38 -3.15 -18.93
CA PHE A 184 -0.65 -2.29 -17.77
C PHE A 184 0.24 -2.66 -16.58
N VAL A 185 0.44 -1.71 -15.67
CA VAL A 185 1.16 -1.92 -14.41
C VAL A 185 0.16 -2.30 -13.32
N ILE A 186 0.43 -3.39 -12.60
CA ILE A 186 -0.32 -3.76 -11.39
C ILE A 186 0.27 -2.98 -10.21
N VAL A 187 -0.58 -2.30 -9.46
CA VAL A 187 -0.25 -1.64 -8.20
C VAL A 187 -0.97 -2.41 -7.09
N ALA A 188 -0.23 -3.29 -6.41
CA ALA A 188 -0.76 -4.09 -5.32
C ALA A 188 -0.52 -3.37 -3.98
N ASP A 189 -1.60 -2.99 -3.32
CA ASP A 189 -1.58 -2.41 -1.97
C ASP A 189 -1.71 -3.54 -0.95
N GLU A 190 -0.61 -3.90 -0.32
CA GLU A 190 -0.50 -5.08 0.55
C GLU A 190 -0.24 -4.72 2.01
N VAL A 191 -0.71 -3.56 2.48
CA VAL A 191 -0.48 -3.06 3.85
C VAL A 191 -0.97 -4.02 4.95
N TYR A 192 -1.92 -4.89 4.64
CA TYR A 192 -2.51 -5.83 5.61
C TYR A 192 -1.98 -7.26 5.52
N GLN A 193 -1.12 -7.57 4.54
CA GLN A 193 -0.73 -8.96 4.25
C GLN A 193 -0.09 -9.72 5.42
N PHE A 194 0.55 -8.99 6.35
CA PHE A 194 1.19 -9.58 7.53
C PHE A 194 0.31 -9.56 8.80
N LEU A 195 -0.94 -9.10 8.70
CA LEU A 195 -1.86 -8.98 9.83
C LEU A 195 -2.86 -10.15 9.93
N HIS A 196 -2.50 -11.33 9.44
CA HIS A 196 -3.32 -12.54 9.58
C HIS A 196 -2.99 -13.27 10.89
N HIS A 197 -4.00 -13.89 11.47
CA HIS A 197 -3.90 -14.74 12.64
C HIS A 197 -4.04 -16.20 12.28
#